data_9fe4a4c23b1f85d69670c977b2e0f6c6
#
_entry.id   9fe4a4c23b1f85d69670c977b2e0f6c6
#
_cell.length_a   1.000
_cell.length_b   1.000
_cell.length_c   1.000
_cell.angle_alpha   90.00
_cell.angle_beta   90.00
_cell.angle_gamma   90.00
#
_symmetry.space_group_name_H-M   'P 1'
#
loop_
_entity.id
_entity.type
_entity.pdbx_description
1 polymer ?
#
loop_
_entity_poly.entity_id
_entity_poly.type
_entity_poly.pdbx_seq_one_letter_code
_entity_poly.pdbx_strand_id
1 'polypeptide(L)'
;MISRARSRGFAAIVAIVVAGTVASIGTYLAWQGTLAVRQVENMAAAQQADLLVRAATAWAKATLAQDDPRVDHRGEAWARSLPAVEIEGARIETTLLDEQAKFNVNNLVNSAEDNENNLAAFRRLLAHVGLPESLADAVVDWLDPDQEVGAPAGAEDSYYLSLDPPYRAANRPITDISELILVKG
;
A
#
# COMPACT_ATOMS: atom_id res chain seq x y z
N MET A 1 -74.92 -4.21 -25.50
CA MET A 1 -73.77 -5.13 -25.80
C MET A 1 -72.42 -4.48 -25.66
N ILE A 2 -72.23 -3.37 -24.95
CA ILE A 2 -70.97 -2.57 -24.85
C ILE A 2 -70.10 -2.91 -23.59
N SER A 3 -70.65 -3.63 -22.64
CA SER A 3 -69.99 -3.89 -21.32
C SER A 3 -68.88 -4.96 -21.34
N ARG A 4 -68.97 -6.00 -22.18
CA ARG A 4 -67.98 -7.12 -22.22
C ARG A 4 -66.65 -6.82 -22.89
N ALA A 5 -66.58 -5.84 -23.80
CA ALA A 5 -65.34 -5.48 -24.48
C ALA A 5 -64.41 -4.62 -23.56
N ARG A 6 -64.96 -3.79 -22.68
CA ARG A 6 -64.28 -2.93 -21.76
C ARG A 6 -63.58 -3.73 -20.61
N SER A 7 -64.23 -4.79 -20.13
CA SER A 7 -63.68 -5.69 -19.11
C SER A 7 -62.47 -6.55 -19.62
N ARG A 8 -62.48 -6.90 -20.91
CA ARG A 8 -61.38 -7.67 -21.55
C ARG A 8 -60.09 -6.85 -21.69
N GLY A 9 -60.20 -5.55 -22.05
CA GLY A 9 -59.06 -4.65 -22.13
C GLY A 9 -58.43 -4.40 -20.75
N PHE A 10 -59.23 -4.20 -19.75
CA PHE A 10 -58.74 -4.02 -18.34
C PHE A 10 -58.00 -5.25 -17.82
N ALA A 11 -58.55 -6.45 -18.04
CA ALA A 11 -57.89 -7.71 -17.62
C ALA A 11 -56.53 -7.91 -18.32
N ALA A 12 -56.39 -7.55 -19.61
CA ALA A 12 -55.13 -7.63 -20.30
C ALA A 12 -54.09 -6.67 -19.74
N ILE A 13 -54.46 -5.44 -19.38
CA ILE A 13 -53.56 -4.45 -18.78
C ILE A 13 -53.08 -4.98 -17.39
N VAL A 14 -54.00 -5.48 -16.57
CA VAL A 14 -53.59 -6.06 -15.25
C VAL A 14 -52.66 -7.25 -15.41
N ALA A 15 -52.93 -8.12 -16.38
CA ALA A 15 -52.04 -9.27 -16.65
C ALA A 15 -50.63 -8.84 -17.08
N ILE A 16 -50.52 -7.81 -17.92
CA ILE A 16 -49.21 -7.26 -18.33
C ILE A 16 -48.48 -6.64 -17.14
N VAL A 17 -49.15 -5.86 -16.28
CA VAL A 17 -48.55 -5.25 -15.09
C VAL A 17 -48.07 -6.32 -14.14
N VAL A 18 -48.88 -7.34 -13.86
CA VAL A 18 -48.49 -8.45 -12.97
C VAL A 18 -47.30 -9.19 -13.56
N ALA A 19 -47.31 -9.54 -14.83
CA ALA A 19 -46.21 -10.21 -15.50
C ALA A 19 -44.90 -9.37 -15.43
N GLY A 20 -44.98 -8.06 -15.69
CA GLY A 20 -43.87 -7.13 -15.60
C GLY A 20 -43.27 -7.04 -14.19
N THR A 21 -44.16 -6.99 -13.17
CA THR A 21 -43.76 -6.94 -11.79
C THR A 21 -43.02 -8.26 -11.37
N VAL A 22 -43.57 -9.39 -11.74
CA VAL A 22 -42.95 -10.72 -11.45
C VAL A 22 -41.59 -10.83 -12.14
N ALA A 23 -41.51 -10.43 -13.42
CA ALA A 23 -40.25 -10.45 -14.17
C ALA A 23 -39.19 -9.52 -13.51
N SER A 24 -39.59 -8.32 -13.08
CA SER A 24 -38.70 -7.37 -12.40
C SER A 24 -38.15 -7.92 -11.08
N ILE A 25 -39.03 -8.53 -10.26
CA ILE A 25 -38.63 -9.18 -9.00
C ILE A 25 -37.67 -10.35 -9.29
N GLY A 26 -37.97 -11.19 -10.27
CA GLY A 26 -37.13 -12.32 -10.67
C GLY A 26 -35.73 -11.84 -11.10
N THR A 27 -35.64 -10.81 -11.92
CA THR A 27 -34.38 -10.22 -12.36
C THR A 27 -33.60 -9.62 -11.18
N TYR A 28 -34.25 -8.93 -10.27
CA TYR A 28 -33.63 -8.36 -9.08
C TYR A 28 -33.04 -9.46 -8.17
N LEU A 29 -33.78 -10.53 -7.91
CA LEU A 29 -33.31 -11.65 -7.10
C LEU A 29 -32.13 -12.38 -7.75
N ALA A 30 -32.18 -12.58 -9.08
CA ALA A 30 -31.07 -13.18 -9.82
C ALA A 30 -29.80 -12.32 -9.75
N TRP A 31 -29.94 -11.00 -9.87
CA TRP A 31 -28.83 -10.05 -9.73
C TRP A 31 -28.24 -10.06 -8.31
N GLN A 32 -29.08 -10.03 -7.26
CA GLN A 32 -28.60 -10.19 -5.87
C GLN A 32 -27.88 -11.51 -5.65
N GLY A 33 -28.40 -12.62 -6.18
CA GLY A 33 -27.75 -13.92 -6.11
C GLY A 33 -26.35 -13.91 -6.72
N THR A 34 -26.22 -13.27 -7.90
CA THR A 34 -24.92 -13.14 -8.58
C THR A 34 -23.89 -12.32 -7.74
N LEU A 35 -24.35 -11.23 -7.11
CA LEU A 35 -23.49 -10.43 -6.23
C LEU A 35 -23.04 -11.24 -5.01
N ALA A 36 -23.94 -12.00 -4.38
CA ALA A 36 -23.61 -12.82 -3.23
C ALA A 36 -22.57 -13.89 -3.57
N VAL A 37 -22.71 -14.56 -4.71
CA VAL A 37 -21.71 -15.54 -5.19
C VAL A 37 -20.34 -14.86 -5.40
N ARG A 38 -20.29 -13.72 -6.08
CA ARG A 38 -19.02 -12.99 -6.30
C ARG A 38 -18.37 -12.53 -4.98
N GLN A 39 -19.17 -12.15 -3.98
CA GLN A 39 -18.64 -11.80 -2.66
C GLN A 39 -17.97 -13.00 -1.99
N VAL A 40 -18.60 -14.17 -2.03
CA VAL A 40 -18.04 -15.42 -1.48
C VAL A 40 -16.75 -15.81 -2.22
N GLU A 41 -16.73 -15.74 -3.54
CA GLU A 41 -15.55 -16.03 -4.35
C GLU A 41 -14.40 -15.07 -4.03
N ASN A 42 -14.67 -13.76 -3.91
CA ASN A 42 -13.66 -12.77 -3.53
C ASN A 42 -13.12 -12.99 -2.12
N MET A 43 -14.00 -13.34 -1.16
CA MET A 43 -13.57 -13.67 0.20
C MET A 43 -12.70 -14.92 0.23
N ALA A 44 -13.07 -15.97 -0.49
CA ALA A 44 -12.28 -17.20 -0.60
C ALA A 44 -10.91 -16.92 -1.23
N ALA A 45 -10.87 -16.15 -2.31
CA ALA A 45 -9.62 -15.75 -2.96
C ALA A 45 -8.71 -14.91 -2.03
N ALA A 46 -9.28 -13.99 -1.25
CA ALA A 46 -8.53 -13.20 -0.28
C ALA A 46 -7.95 -14.06 0.85
N GLN A 47 -8.73 -15.02 1.37
CA GLN A 47 -8.25 -15.98 2.38
C GLN A 47 -7.14 -16.88 1.84
N GLN A 48 -7.28 -17.37 0.61
CA GLN A 48 -6.25 -18.14 -0.05
C GLN A 48 -4.96 -17.33 -0.21
N ALA A 49 -5.05 -16.09 -0.66
CA ALA A 49 -3.91 -15.19 -0.79
C ALA A 49 -3.20 -14.96 0.56
N ASP A 50 -3.93 -14.74 1.66
CA ASP A 50 -3.35 -14.57 3.00
C ASP A 50 -2.60 -15.84 3.45
N LEU A 51 -3.17 -17.02 3.22
CA LEU A 51 -2.50 -18.29 3.53
C LEU A 51 -1.19 -18.46 2.75
N LEU A 52 -1.19 -18.09 1.47
CA LEU A 52 0.00 -18.17 0.62
C LEU A 52 1.09 -17.20 1.07
N VAL A 53 0.72 -15.96 1.46
CA VAL A 53 1.65 -14.97 2.03
C VAL A 53 2.26 -15.47 3.34
N ARG A 54 1.45 -16.07 4.22
CA ARG A 54 1.94 -16.67 5.47
C ARG A 54 2.89 -17.83 5.21
N ALA A 55 2.59 -18.69 4.24
CA ALA A 55 3.46 -19.79 3.86
C ALA A 55 4.80 -19.29 3.30
N ALA A 56 4.80 -18.28 2.43
CA ALA A 56 6.00 -17.63 1.92
C ALA A 56 6.84 -16.99 3.04
N THR A 57 6.18 -16.31 3.99
CA THR A 57 6.85 -15.73 5.16
C THR A 57 7.47 -16.80 6.07
N ALA A 58 6.76 -17.90 6.31
CA ALA A 58 7.28 -19.01 7.12
C ALA A 58 8.48 -19.68 6.45
N TRP A 59 8.43 -19.85 5.14
CA TRP A 59 9.56 -20.35 4.36
C TRP A 59 10.76 -19.41 4.43
N ALA A 60 10.57 -18.10 4.26
CA ALA A 60 11.61 -17.09 4.35
C ALA A 60 12.31 -17.14 5.73
N LYS A 61 11.53 -17.21 6.81
CA LYS A 61 12.07 -17.35 8.18
C LYS A 61 12.84 -18.64 8.36
N ALA A 62 12.38 -19.76 7.81
CA ALA A 62 13.08 -21.04 7.91
C ALA A 62 14.40 -21.04 7.11
N THR A 63 14.45 -20.36 5.98
CA THR A 63 15.67 -20.18 5.18
C THR A 63 16.69 -19.34 5.93
N LEU A 64 16.28 -18.19 6.48
CA LEU A 64 17.16 -17.31 7.26
C LEU A 64 17.62 -17.96 8.57
N ALA A 65 16.82 -18.83 9.19
CA ALA A 65 17.22 -19.54 10.42
C ALA A 65 18.33 -20.59 10.19
N GLN A 66 18.58 -20.98 8.95
CA GLN A 66 19.64 -21.91 8.57
C GLN A 66 20.91 -21.22 8.08
N ASP A 67 20.87 -19.91 7.99
CA ASP A 67 21.97 -19.08 7.50
C ASP A 67 23.02 -18.81 8.58
N ASP A 68 24.27 -18.50 8.16
CA ASP A 68 25.35 -18.12 9.09
C ASP A 68 25.27 -16.61 9.40
N PRO A 69 24.82 -16.19 10.60
CA PRO A 69 24.58 -14.78 10.91
C PRO A 69 25.83 -13.91 10.98
N ARG A 70 27.01 -14.47 10.68
CA ARG A 70 28.28 -13.73 10.70
C ARG A 70 28.66 -13.12 9.37
N VAL A 71 28.07 -13.58 8.29
CA VAL A 71 28.41 -13.14 6.94
C VAL A 71 27.16 -13.17 6.08
N ASP A 72 26.78 -12.03 5.54
CA ASP A 72 25.67 -11.89 4.59
C ASP A 72 26.19 -11.55 3.20
N HIS A 73 25.88 -12.35 2.19
CA HIS A 73 26.23 -12.05 0.81
C HIS A 73 25.21 -12.61 -0.21
N ARG A 74 25.18 -11.98 -1.38
CA ARG A 74 24.21 -12.32 -2.47
C ARG A 74 24.36 -13.74 -3.06
N GLY A 75 25.37 -14.51 -2.66
CA GLY A 75 25.56 -15.89 -3.09
C GLY A 75 24.84 -16.93 -2.23
N GLU A 76 24.26 -16.51 -1.11
CA GLU A 76 23.59 -17.37 -0.14
C GLU A 76 22.21 -17.84 -0.59
N ALA A 77 21.66 -18.81 0.14
CA ALA A 77 20.39 -19.44 -0.21
C ALA A 77 19.23 -18.46 -0.17
N TRP A 78 19.23 -17.51 0.77
CA TRP A 78 18.18 -16.51 0.92
C TRP A 78 18.16 -15.49 -0.24
N ALA A 79 19.33 -15.16 -0.81
CA ALA A 79 19.45 -14.18 -1.89
C ALA A 79 19.08 -14.75 -3.28
N ARG A 80 18.87 -16.06 -3.38
CA ARG A 80 18.47 -16.70 -4.64
C ARG A 80 16.96 -16.58 -4.82
N SER A 81 16.55 -16.02 -5.96
CA SER A 81 15.13 -16.04 -6.33
C SER A 81 14.64 -17.48 -6.42
N LEU A 82 13.55 -17.79 -5.73
CA LEU A 82 12.88 -19.07 -5.89
C LEU A 82 12.17 -19.13 -7.25
N PRO A 83 12.14 -20.29 -7.89
CA PRO A 83 11.27 -20.47 -9.04
C PRO A 83 9.82 -20.21 -8.63
N ALA A 84 9.06 -19.56 -9.51
CA ALA A 84 7.64 -19.34 -9.28
C ALA A 84 6.92 -20.69 -9.11
N VAL A 85 6.10 -20.77 -8.08
CA VAL A 85 5.29 -21.96 -7.77
C VAL A 85 3.85 -21.68 -8.15
N GLU A 86 3.25 -22.57 -8.97
CA GLU A 86 1.83 -22.48 -9.30
C GLU A 86 1.02 -23.42 -8.38
N ILE A 87 0.08 -22.84 -7.64
CA ILE A 87 -0.82 -23.58 -6.74
C ILE A 87 -2.26 -23.14 -7.03
N GLU A 88 -3.10 -24.07 -7.46
CA GLU A 88 -4.55 -23.86 -7.66
C GLU A 88 -4.89 -22.61 -8.50
N GLY A 89 -4.08 -22.32 -9.53
CA GLY A 89 -4.28 -21.17 -10.42
C GLY A 89 -3.68 -19.86 -9.92
N ALA A 90 -3.03 -19.84 -8.75
CA ALA A 90 -2.24 -18.73 -8.27
C ALA A 90 -0.75 -18.96 -8.55
N ARG A 91 -0.06 -17.91 -9.02
CA ARG A 91 1.40 -17.91 -9.19
C ARG A 91 2.03 -17.16 -8.03
N ILE A 92 2.94 -17.83 -7.32
CA ILE A 92 3.66 -17.28 -6.17
C ILE A 92 5.11 -17.03 -6.59
N GLU A 93 5.57 -15.81 -6.46
CA GLU A 93 6.96 -15.44 -6.55
C GLU A 93 7.40 -14.87 -5.19
N THR A 94 8.53 -15.34 -4.68
CA THR A 94 9.06 -14.89 -3.39
C THR A 94 10.50 -14.45 -3.59
N THR A 95 10.80 -13.22 -3.15
CA THR A 95 12.14 -12.64 -3.17
C THR A 95 12.44 -12.10 -1.77
N LEU A 96 13.61 -12.42 -1.25
CA LEU A 96 14.15 -11.80 -0.04
C LEU A 96 15.12 -10.70 -0.45
N LEU A 97 14.98 -9.55 0.17
CA LEU A 97 15.85 -8.39 -0.07
C LEU A 97 16.48 -7.98 1.26
N ASP A 98 17.78 -7.73 1.25
CA ASP A 98 18.49 -7.16 2.38
C ASP A 98 18.21 -5.66 2.45
N GLU A 99 17.43 -5.26 3.45
CA GLU A 99 17.10 -3.85 3.71
C GLU A 99 18.24 -3.11 4.42
N GLN A 100 19.22 -3.80 5.03
CA GLN A 100 20.38 -3.16 5.67
C GLN A 100 21.34 -2.54 4.66
N ALA A 101 21.26 -2.96 3.40
CA ALA A 101 21.97 -2.33 2.28
C ALA A 101 21.40 -0.95 1.87
N LYS A 102 20.26 -0.54 2.45
CA LYS A 102 19.61 0.75 2.21
C LYS A 102 19.92 1.75 3.33
N PHE A 103 20.00 3.02 2.97
CA PHE A 103 20.14 4.08 3.97
C PHE A 103 18.86 4.22 4.79
N ASN A 104 18.96 4.10 6.11
CA ASN A 104 17.83 4.36 7.00
C ASN A 104 17.72 5.87 7.27
N VAL A 105 16.70 6.50 6.70
CA VAL A 105 16.47 7.94 6.81
C VAL A 105 16.28 8.38 8.27
N ASN A 106 15.68 7.54 9.12
CA ASN A 106 15.49 7.85 10.54
C ASN A 106 16.81 7.97 11.32
N ASN A 107 17.93 7.46 10.77
CA ASN A 107 19.24 7.64 11.41
C ASN A 107 19.72 9.11 11.38
N LEU A 108 19.06 9.98 10.64
CA LEU A 108 19.39 11.41 10.63
C LEU A 108 19.12 12.12 11.97
N VAL A 109 18.25 11.53 12.83
CA VAL A 109 17.82 12.13 14.11
C VAL A 109 18.00 11.21 15.33
N ASN A 110 18.56 10.01 15.16
CA ASN A 110 18.57 8.99 16.21
C ASN A 110 19.61 9.17 17.34
N SER A 111 20.76 9.81 17.08
CA SER A 111 21.78 10.05 18.08
C SER A 111 22.67 11.24 17.73
N ALA A 112 22.92 12.12 18.69
CA ALA A 112 23.69 13.34 18.45
C ALA A 112 25.14 13.07 17.96
N GLU A 113 25.77 11.98 18.38
CA GLU A 113 27.16 11.64 18.00
C GLU A 113 27.26 11.15 16.55
N ASP A 114 26.22 10.48 16.02
CA ASP A 114 26.23 9.92 14.68
C ASP A 114 25.51 10.77 13.63
N ASN A 115 24.77 11.81 14.07
CA ASN A 115 23.97 12.63 13.17
C ASN A 115 24.78 13.32 12.08
N GLU A 116 25.96 13.88 12.40
CA GLU A 116 26.83 14.53 11.41
C GLU A 116 27.33 13.54 10.35
N ASN A 117 27.74 12.33 10.77
CA ASN A 117 28.18 11.28 9.83
C ASN A 117 27.04 10.77 8.95
N ASN A 118 25.86 10.55 9.53
CA ASN A 118 24.67 10.13 8.78
C ASN A 118 24.21 11.21 7.82
N LEU A 119 24.20 12.47 8.25
CA LEU A 119 23.86 13.60 7.40
C LEU A 119 24.84 13.75 6.22
N ALA A 120 26.15 13.63 6.47
CA ALA A 120 27.15 13.64 5.43
C ALA A 120 27.02 12.46 4.46
N ALA A 121 26.66 11.27 4.96
CA ALA A 121 26.39 10.09 4.13
C ALA A 121 25.12 10.29 3.28
N PHE A 122 24.07 10.86 3.86
CA PHE A 122 22.81 11.13 3.15
C PHE A 122 22.98 12.19 2.07
N ARG A 123 23.71 13.28 2.33
CA ARG A 123 24.04 14.28 1.32
C ARG A 123 24.79 13.68 0.13
N ARG A 124 25.79 12.81 0.40
CA ARG A 124 26.50 12.07 -0.67
C ARG A 124 25.57 11.14 -1.45
N LEU A 125 24.61 10.50 -0.79
CA LEU A 125 23.60 9.68 -1.45
C LEU A 125 22.74 10.53 -2.39
N LEU A 126 22.23 11.68 -1.92
CA LEU A 126 21.44 12.62 -2.74
C LEU A 126 22.24 13.06 -3.97
N ALA A 127 23.49 13.48 -3.78
CA ALA A 127 24.36 13.84 -4.90
C ALA A 127 24.57 12.68 -5.89
N HIS A 128 24.74 11.45 -5.40
CA HIS A 128 24.92 10.26 -6.23
C HIS A 128 23.69 9.95 -7.10
N VAL A 129 22.49 10.19 -6.58
CA VAL A 129 21.23 10.03 -7.34
C VAL A 129 20.85 11.28 -8.14
N GLY A 130 21.68 12.32 -8.15
CA GLY A 130 21.48 13.55 -8.92
C GLY A 130 20.51 14.54 -8.28
N LEU A 131 20.28 14.44 -6.98
CA LEU A 131 19.44 15.36 -6.20
C LEU A 131 20.29 16.41 -5.46
N PRO A 132 19.75 17.60 -5.18
CA PRO A 132 20.43 18.61 -4.38
C PRO A 132 20.71 18.11 -2.96
N GLU A 133 21.95 18.26 -2.50
CA GLU A 133 22.35 17.90 -1.14
C GLU A 133 21.58 18.67 -0.05
N SER A 134 21.10 19.86 -0.37
CA SER A 134 20.30 20.71 0.53
C SER A 134 18.93 20.13 0.89
N LEU A 135 18.43 19.16 0.13
CA LEU A 135 17.21 18.43 0.52
C LEU A 135 17.36 17.71 1.87
N ALA A 136 18.59 17.37 2.25
CA ALA A 136 18.86 16.75 3.53
C ALA A 136 18.39 17.59 4.71
N ASP A 137 18.48 18.92 4.62
CA ASP A 137 18.06 19.84 5.68
C ASP A 137 16.55 19.76 5.89
N ALA A 138 15.76 19.75 4.80
CA ALA A 138 14.31 19.62 4.89
C ALA A 138 13.85 18.23 5.39
N VAL A 139 14.64 17.17 5.12
CA VAL A 139 14.35 15.83 5.64
C VAL A 139 14.67 15.77 7.14
N VAL A 140 15.71 16.43 7.62
CA VAL A 140 16.02 16.49 9.05
C VAL A 140 14.90 17.22 9.79
N ASP A 141 14.51 18.41 9.35
CA ASP A 141 13.43 19.21 9.96
C ASP A 141 12.07 18.45 9.94
N TRP A 142 11.84 17.60 8.93
CA TRP A 142 10.65 16.75 8.89
C TRP A 142 10.62 15.71 10.01
N LEU A 143 11.80 15.24 10.42
CA LEU A 143 11.98 14.14 11.37
C LEU A 143 12.17 14.58 12.81
N ASP A 144 12.86 15.70 13.04
CA ASP A 144 13.22 16.13 14.38
C ASP A 144 12.03 16.75 15.13
N PRO A 145 12.06 16.79 16.45
CA PRO A 145 10.91 17.23 17.26
C PRO A 145 10.85 18.75 17.49
N ASP A 146 11.84 19.52 17.04
CA ASP A 146 11.87 20.94 17.27
C ASP A 146 11.20 21.76 16.14
N GLN A 147 11.38 23.06 16.08
CA GLN A 147 10.80 23.96 15.07
C GLN A 147 11.88 24.93 14.56
N GLU A 148 13.14 24.56 14.71
CA GLU A 148 14.28 25.36 14.25
C GLU A 148 14.62 24.98 12.81
N VAL A 149 14.41 25.94 11.89
CA VAL A 149 14.63 25.68 10.47
C VAL A 149 16.11 25.44 10.17
N GLY A 150 16.42 24.25 9.70
CA GLY A 150 17.76 23.86 9.27
C GLY A 150 18.25 24.68 8.06
N ALA A 151 19.46 25.18 8.14
CA ALA A 151 20.04 25.98 7.05
C ALA A 151 20.86 25.12 6.09
N PRO A 152 20.82 25.40 4.78
CA PRO A 152 20.16 26.54 4.14
C PRO A 152 18.75 26.28 3.60
N ALA A 153 18.24 25.05 3.61
CA ALA A 153 17.04 24.67 2.86
C ALA A 153 15.95 23.97 3.67
N GLY A 154 16.05 23.96 4.98
CA GLY A 154 15.09 23.34 5.89
C GLY A 154 13.66 23.88 5.76
N ALA A 155 12.72 23.18 6.38
CA ALA A 155 11.32 23.56 6.40
C ALA A 155 10.58 22.99 7.61
N GLU A 156 9.92 23.87 8.33
CA GLU A 156 9.13 23.56 9.51
C GLU A 156 7.63 23.86 9.29
N ASP A 157 6.82 23.75 10.33
CA ASP A 157 5.38 24.02 10.32
C ASP A 157 5.03 25.34 9.61
N SER A 158 5.85 26.38 9.75
CA SER A 158 5.63 27.67 9.11
C SER A 158 5.59 27.59 7.57
N TYR A 159 6.40 26.71 7.00
CA TYR A 159 6.39 26.43 5.57
C TYR A 159 5.19 25.56 5.18
N TYR A 160 4.99 24.42 5.84
CA TYR A 160 3.97 23.44 5.46
C TYR A 160 2.54 23.96 5.66
N LEU A 161 2.30 24.82 6.67
CA LEU A 161 1.01 25.48 6.90
C LEU A 161 0.69 26.56 5.87
N SER A 162 1.68 27.01 5.08
CA SER A 162 1.47 27.96 3.99
C SER A 162 1.08 27.31 2.66
N LEU A 163 1.11 25.98 2.57
CA LEU A 163 0.76 25.21 1.38
C LEU A 163 -0.77 25.07 1.21
N ASP A 164 -1.21 24.59 0.06
CA ASP A 164 -2.60 24.26 -0.24
C ASP A 164 -2.70 22.81 -0.76
N PRO A 165 -3.30 21.86 -0.03
CA PRO A 165 -3.83 21.99 1.33
C PRO A 165 -2.71 22.15 2.39
N PRO A 166 -2.98 22.86 3.50
CA PRO A 166 -2.00 23.01 4.56
C PRO A 166 -1.87 21.73 5.39
N TYR A 167 -0.64 21.42 5.81
CA TYR A 167 -0.33 20.31 6.73
C TYR A 167 0.83 20.71 7.64
N ARG A 168 1.31 19.82 8.50
CA ARG A 168 2.41 20.07 9.44
C ARG A 168 3.57 19.12 9.13
N ALA A 169 4.77 19.49 9.54
CA ALA A 169 5.89 18.59 9.62
C ALA A 169 5.54 17.39 10.52
N ALA A 170 6.13 16.22 10.24
CA ALA A 170 5.85 15.01 11.03
C ALA A 170 6.44 15.09 12.44
N ASN A 171 7.58 15.77 12.62
CA ASN A 171 8.33 15.95 13.87
C ASN A 171 8.49 14.64 14.64
N ARG A 172 8.72 13.56 13.90
CA ARG A 172 8.92 12.19 14.39
C ARG A 172 9.58 11.32 13.32
N PRO A 173 10.21 10.21 13.69
CA PRO A 173 10.67 9.23 12.71
C PRO A 173 9.56 8.79 11.76
N ILE A 174 9.85 8.70 10.47
CA ILE A 174 8.91 8.21 9.45
C ILE A 174 8.65 6.72 9.63
N THR A 175 7.44 6.29 9.35
CA THR A 175 7.03 4.88 9.37
C THR A 175 6.95 4.26 7.99
N ASP A 176 6.77 5.09 6.97
CA ASP A 176 6.73 4.69 5.56
C ASP A 176 7.55 5.67 4.71
N ILE A 177 8.35 5.14 3.80
CA ILE A 177 9.22 5.96 2.94
C ILE A 177 8.43 6.93 2.03
N SER A 178 7.16 6.64 1.76
CA SER A 178 6.28 7.53 1.00
C SER A 178 6.03 8.86 1.68
N GLU A 179 6.26 8.99 3.00
CA GLU A 179 6.19 10.27 3.70
C GLU A 179 7.16 11.31 3.13
N LEU A 180 8.27 10.88 2.51
CA LEU A 180 9.22 11.80 1.86
C LEU A 180 8.61 12.62 0.70
N ILE A 181 7.50 12.18 0.11
CA ILE A 181 6.76 12.94 -0.92
C ILE A 181 6.19 14.25 -0.34
N LEU A 182 5.99 14.30 0.97
CA LEU A 182 5.45 15.46 1.68
C LEU A 182 6.54 16.45 2.10
N VAL A 183 7.81 16.06 2.03
CA VAL A 183 8.94 16.91 2.40
C VAL A 183 9.18 17.96 1.32
N LYS A 184 9.55 19.16 1.72
CA LYS A 184 9.89 20.28 0.83
C LYS A 184 11.02 19.91 -0.14
N GLY A 185 10.78 20.11 -1.43
CA GLY A 185 11.72 19.89 -2.54
C GLY A 185 11.47 18.58 -3.21
#